data_75c85eeed8b956ec29c0b642566083a9
#
_entry.id   75c85eeed8b956ec29c0b642566083a9
#
_cell.length_a   1.000
_cell.length_b   1.000
_cell.length_c   1.000
_cell.angle_alpha   90.00
_cell.angle_beta   90.00
_cell.angle_gamma   90.00
#
_symmetry.space_group_name_H-M   'P 1'
#
loop_
_entity.id
_entity.type
_entity.pdbx_description
1 polymer ?
#
loop_
_entity_poly.entity_id
_entity_poly.type
_entity_poly.pdbx_seq_one_letter_code
_entity_poly.pdbx_strand_id
1 'polypeptide(L)'
;DLHLAIAPGTDLALLCGLGHLLLEHGGVDQACVAAHTEGFAELETLWRAWQPARAAAVCGIAEADLRPLADWWVASQAALSLWSMGVNQSREGTATVAGICNLHLVSGQIGRPGAGPFSLTGQPNAMGGREVGGLAQLLPGYRAVSNPAHRAEVERHWGFAAGSISPEPGLAVWQQIEAMERRELDLWWVAATNPLVSLPSLDRVRAAVANCPLVVLSEAYAGTETEALAHLVLPAAQWSEKAGVMVNSERRVTLCSAFRQPPGEARADWAIFAELGRRPGFEAQFGWRDAGEVYAEFVGHTAGRV
;
A
#
# COMPACT_ATOMS: atom_id res chain seq x y z
N ASP A 1 -21.11 -21.63 5.79
CA ASP A 1 -20.21 -22.23 4.83
C ASP A 1 -18.99 -22.81 5.55
N LEU A 2 -17.75 -22.51 5.19
CA LEU A 2 -16.54 -23.09 5.79
C LEU A 2 -15.72 -22.00 6.49
N HIS A 3 -15.28 -22.26 7.73
CA HIS A 3 -14.31 -21.45 8.47
C HIS A 3 -13.07 -22.28 8.79
N LEU A 4 -11.90 -21.85 8.31
CA LEU A 4 -10.61 -22.47 8.61
C LEU A 4 -9.83 -21.56 9.56
N ALA A 5 -9.81 -21.88 10.84
CA ALA A 5 -9.06 -21.14 11.85
C ALA A 5 -7.58 -21.54 11.81
N ILE A 6 -6.85 -21.08 10.80
CA ILE A 6 -5.43 -21.41 10.62
C ILE A 6 -4.55 -20.71 11.66
N ALA A 7 -3.44 -21.34 12.01
CA ALA A 7 -2.43 -20.76 12.88
C ALA A 7 -1.86 -19.46 12.24
N PRO A 8 -1.61 -18.40 13.01
CA PRO A 8 -1.08 -17.14 12.49
C PRO A 8 0.22 -17.34 11.69
N GLY A 9 0.28 -16.73 10.48
CA GLY A 9 1.45 -16.81 9.59
C GLY A 9 1.55 -18.09 8.75
N THR A 10 0.50 -18.90 8.67
CA THR A 10 0.48 -20.14 7.87
C THR A 10 -0.33 -20.03 6.59
N ASP A 11 -0.74 -18.84 6.21
CA ASP A 11 -1.52 -18.55 5.01
C ASP A 11 -0.89 -19.16 3.74
N LEU A 12 0.43 -18.99 3.57
CA LEU A 12 1.15 -19.52 2.41
C LEU A 12 1.13 -21.06 2.36
N ALA A 13 1.19 -21.72 3.52
CA ALA A 13 1.08 -23.18 3.61
C ALA A 13 -0.31 -23.66 3.17
N LEU A 14 -1.37 -22.94 3.61
CA LEU A 14 -2.74 -23.19 3.17
C LEU A 14 -2.87 -23.07 1.65
N LEU A 15 -2.35 -21.99 1.06
CA LEU A 15 -2.41 -21.74 -0.37
C LEU A 15 -1.63 -22.80 -1.19
N CYS A 16 -0.49 -23.24 -0.67
CA CYS A 16 0.27 -24.33 -1.31
C CYS A 16 -0.49 -25.68 -1.25
N GLY A 17 -1.12 -25.99 -0.11
CA GLY A 17 -1.96 -27.18 0.02
C GLY A 17 -3.20 -27.13 -0.86
N LEU A 18 -3.83 -25.97 -1.00
CA LEU A 18 -4.92 -25.77 -1.95
C LEU A 18 -4.44 -25.94 -3.39
N GLY A 19 -3.27 -25.37 -3.74
CA GLY A 19 -2.66 -25.57 -5.06
C GLY A 19 -2.39 -27.04 -5.38
N HIS A 20 -1.91 -27.81 -4.40
CA HIS A 20 -1.76 -29.28 -4.55
C HIS A 20 -3.11 -29.94 -4.90
N LEU A 21 -4.16 -29.62 -4.17
CA LEU A 21 -5.49 -30.17 -4.42
C LEU A 21 -6.06 -29.74 -5.78
N LEU A 22 -5.79 -28.52 -6.25
CA LEU A 22 -6.18 -28.10 -7.59
C LEU A 22 -5.50 -28.96 -8.68
N LEU A 23 -4.23 -29.35 -8.48
CA LEU A 23 -3.55 -30.29 -9.39
C LEU A 23 -4.24 -31.69 -9.39
N GLU A 24 -4.65 -32.16 -8.21
CA GLU A 24 -5.33 -33.47 -8.09
C GLU A 24 -6.75 -33.48 -8.64
N HIS A 25 -7.52 -32.42 -8.43
CA HIS A 25 -8.93 -32.31 -8.75
C HIS A 25 -9.20 -31.75 -10.16
N GLY A 26 -8.15 -31.56 -10.98
CA GLY A 26 -8.29 -31.02 -12.34
C GLY A 26 -8.65 -29.54 -12.40
N GLY A 27 -8.31 -28.77 -11.37
CA GLY A 27 -8.55 -27.33 -11.27
C GLY A 27 -7.59 -26.45 -12.08
N VAL A 28 -6.70 -27.05 -12.89
CA VAL A 28 -5.73 -26.33 -13.73
C VAL A 28 -6.32 -26.09 -15.12
N ASP A 29 -6.43 -24.84 -15.52
CA ASP A 29 -6.74 -24.44 -16.89
C ASP A 29 -5.47 -24.46 -17.74
N GLN A 30 -5.21 -25.59 -18.38
CA GLN A 30 -4.01 -25.80 -19.19
C GLN A 30 -3.90 -24.83 -20.37
N ALA A 31 -5.02 -24.40 -20.94
CA ALA A 31 -5.02 -23.43 -22.03
C ALA A 31 -4.60 -22.03 -21.54
N CYS A 32 -5.13 -21.62 -20.41
CA CYS A 32 -4.75 -20.37 -19.76
C CYS A 32 -3.27 -20.39 -19.35
N VAL A 33 -2.82 -21.45 -18.71
CA VAL A 33 -1.43 -21.65 -18.31
C VAL A 33 -0.48 -21.52 -19.50
N ALA A 34 -0.75 -22.23 -20.58
CA ALA A 34 0.10 -22.23 -21.78
C ALA A 34 0.13 -20.88 -22.51
N ALA A 35 -0.99 -20.14 -22.51
CA ALA A 35 -1.12 -18.90 -23.26
C ALA A 35 -0.68 -17.65 -22.48
N HIS A 36 -0.76 -17.66 -21.14
CA HIS A 36 -0.71 -16.45 -20.32
C HIS A 36 0.24 -16.52 -19.12
N THR A 37 0.96 -17.61 -18.91
CA THR A 37 1.83 -17.76 -17.74
C THR A 37 3.22 -18.26 -18.11
N GLU A 38 4.18 -18.00 -17.21
CA GLU A 38 5.52 -18.55 -17.21
C GLU A 38 5.82 -19.19 -15.85
N GLY A 39 6.72 -20.15 -15.78
CA GLY A 39 7.17 -20.76 -14.51
C GLY A 39 6.18 -21.73 -13.87
N PHE A 40 5.20 -22.26 -14.61
CA PHE A 40 4.23 -23.21 -14.05
C PHE A 40 4.86 -24.51 -13.58
N ALA A 41 5.90 -25.01 -14.26
CA ALA A 41 6.57 -26.26 -13.87
C ALA A 41 7.23 -26.18 -12.49
N GLU A 42 7.84 -25.05 -12.18
CA GLU A 42 8.43 -24.77 -10.87
C GLU A 42 7.34 -24.66 -9.79
N LEU A 43 6.24 -23.96 -10.09
CA LEU A 43 5.09 -23.85 -9.20
C LEU A 43 4.44 -25.20 -8.94
N GLU A 44 4.24 -26.00 -9.98
CA GLU A 44 3.71 -27.37 -9.87
C GLU A 44 4.59 -28.23 -8.95
N THR A 45 5.91 -28.15 -9.13
CA THR A 45 6.87 -28.87 -8.28
C THR A 45 6.74 -28.45 -6.81
N LEU A 46 6.63 -27.15 -6.56
CA LEU A 46 6.38 -26.62 -5.22
C LEU A 46 5.07 -27.15 -4.64
N TRP A 47 3.97 -27.05 -5.37
CA TRP A 47 2.66 -27.49 -4.90
C TRP A 47 2.61 -28.99 -4.62
N ARG A 48 3.24 -29.83 -5.48
CA ARG A 48 3.32 -31.30 -5.24
C ARG A 48 4.07 -31.65 -3.96
N ALA A 49 5.02 -30.82 -3.52
CA ALA A 49 5.72 -31.01 -2.24
C ALA A 49 4.86 -30.64 -1.00
N TRP A 50 3.75 -29.92 -1.21
CA TRP A 50 2.83 -29.48 -0.15
C TRP A 50 1.56 -30.32 -0.12
N GLN A 51 1.73 -31.61 0.19
CA GLN A 51 0.58 -32.51 0.33
C GLN A 51 -0.44 -31.99 1.35
N PRO A 52 -1.75 -32.25 1.17
CA PRO A 52 -2.82 -31.75 2.03
C PRO A 52 -2.60 -32.00 3.52
N ALA A 53 -2.14 -33.21 3.88
CA ALA A 53 -1.82 -33.57 5.25
C ALA A 53 -0.72 -32.67 5.84
N ARG A 54 0.33 -32.34 5.07
CA ARG A 54 1.40 -31.44 5.49
C ARG A 54 0.89 -30.03 5.69
N ALA A 55 0.13 -29.52 4.71
CA ALA A 55 -0.44 -28.16 4.78
C ALA A 55 -1.37 -28.02 5.99
N ALA A 56 -2.27 -28.99 6.18
CA ALA A 56 -3.19 -29.03 7.31
C ALA A 56 -2.47 -29.07 8.66
N ALA A 57 -1.42 -29.90 8.79
CA ALA A 57 -0.62 -29.98 10.00
C ALA A 57 0.08 -28.67 10.35
N VAL A 58 0.64 -27.96 9.34
CA VAL A 58 1.28 -26.63 9.52
C VAL A 58 0.25 -25.59 9.89
N CYS A 59 -0.93 -25.62 9.28
CA CYS A 59 -2.01 -24.69 9.54
C CYS A 59 -2.75 -24.95 10.86
N GLY A 60 -2.56 -26.10 11.47
CA GLY A 60 -3.29 -26.50 12.70
C GLY A 60 -4.77 -26.80 12.45
N ILE A 61 -5.15 -27.26 11.26
CA ILE A 61 -6.52 -27.63 10.86
C ILE A 61 -6.60 -29.11 10.51
N ALA A 62 -7.80 -29.66 10.40
CA ALA A 62 -7.98 -31.01 9.88
C ALA A 62 -7.80 -31.05 8.36
N GLU A 63 -7.14 -32.09 7.82
CA GLU A 63 -7.00 -32.27 6.37
C GLU A 63 -8.36 -32.34 5.67
N ALA A 64 -9.34 -32.97 6.33
CA ALA A 64 -10.69 -33.10 5.81
C ALA A 64 -11.37 -31.75 5.54
N ASP A 65 -10.99 -30.70 6.26
CA ASP A 65 -11.56 -29.36 6.10
C ASP A 65 -10.96 -28.59 4.91
N LEU A 66 -9.76 -28.99 4.46
CA LEU A 66 -9.10 -28.36 3.31
C LEU A 66 -9.70 -28.82 1.96
N ARG A 67 -10.15 -30.08 1.87
CA ARG A 67 -10.67 -30.65 0.61
C ARG A 67 -11.92 -29.95 0.09
N PRO A 68 -12.94 -29.63 0.90
CA PRO A 68 -14.12 -28.90 0.42
C PRO A 68 -13.79 -27.55 -0.21
N LEU A 69 -12.75 -26.85 0.27
CA LEU A 69 -12.31 -25.59 -0.32
C LEU A 69 -11.82 -25.77 -1.76
N ALA A 70 -11.06 -26.83 -2.03
CA ALA A 70 -10.61 -27.18 -3.38
C ALA A 70 -11.76 -27.58 -4.29
N ASP A 71 -12.70 -28.39 -3.79
CA ASP A 71 -13.89 -28.79 -4.54
C ASP A 71 -14.73 -27.59 -4.94
N TRP A 72 -14.96 -26.66 -4.03
CA TRP A 72 -15.68 -25.41 -4.32
C TRP A 72 -14.94 -24.55 -5.34
N TRP A 73 -13.61 -24.45 -5.23
CA TRP A 73 -12.81 -23.69 -6.19
C TRP A 73 -12.96 -24.25 -7.60
N VAL A 74 -12.81 -25.57 -7.75
CA VAL A 74 -12.93 -26.28 -9.05
C VAL A 74 -14.35 -26.17 -9.62
N ALA A 75 -15.37 -26.29 -8.78
CA ALA A 75 -16.77 -26.19 -9.19
C ALA A 75 -17.20 -24.75 -9.53
N SER A 76 -16.45 -23.74 -9.07
CA SER A 76 -16.84 -22.34 -9.24
C SER A 76 -16.56 -21.84 -10.65
N GLN A 77 -17.58 -21.22 -11.27
CA GLN A 77 -17.42 -20.52 -12.54
C GLN A 77 -16.61 -19.22 -12.38
N ALA A 78 -16.72 -18.57 -11.20
CA ALA A 78 -16.01 -17.37 -10.85
C ALA A 78 -15.60 -17.42 -9.37
N ALA A 79 -14.29 -17.52 -9.09
CA ALA A 79 -13.74 -17.49 -7.75
C ALA A 79 -13.15 -16.10 -7.47
N LEU A 80 -13.46 -15.51 -6.31
CA LEU A 80 -12.93 -14.24 -5.87
C LEU A 80 -12.20 -14.44 -4.54
N SER A 81 -10.91 -14.09 -4.48
CA SER A 81 -10.15 -14.08 -3.24
C SER A 81 -10.04 -12.66 -2.69
N LEU A 82 -10.50 -12.47 -1.47
CA LEU A 82 -10.47 -11.20 -0.78
C LEU A 82 -9.49 -11.27 0.39
N TRP A 83 -8.57 -10.30 0.51
CA TRP A 83 -7.65 -10.20 1.64
C TRP A 83 -7.37 -8.75 2.00
N SER A 84 -6.81 -8.53 3.16
CA SER A 84 -6.42 -7.22 3.65
C SER A 84 -5.04 -7.28 4.33
N MET A 85 -4.79 -6.39 5.26
CA MET A 85 -3.48 -6.10 5.84
C MET A 85 -2.86 -7.27 6.61
N GLY A 86 -3.65 -8.20 7.15
CA GLY A 86 -3.14 -9.42 7.77
C GLY A 86 -2.26 -10.24 6.84
N VAL A 87 -2.59 -10.27 5.55
CA VAL A 87 -1.76 -10.87 4.50
C VAL A 87 -0.64 -9.93 4.05
N ASN A 88 -1.00 -8.67 3.68
CA ASN A 88 -0.06 -7.72 3.08
C ASN A 88 1.10 -7.34 3.99
N GLN A 89 0.84 -7.14 5.28
CA GLN A 89 1.79 -6.60 6.25
C GLN A 89 2.47 -7.69 7.08
N SER A 90 2.50 -8.90 6.57
CA SER A 90 3.24 -10.00 7.15
C SER A 90 4.68 -10.09 6.59
N ARG A 91 5.55 -10.80 7.30
CA ARG A 91 6.93 -11.09 6.85
C ARG A 91 6.96 -11.76 5.48
N GLU A 92 5.96 -12.59 5.19
CA GLU A 92 5.83 -13.35 3.94
C GLU A 92 4.72 -12.79 3.03
N GLY A 93 4.27 -11.56 3.27
CA GLY A 93 3.14 -10.95 2.56
C GLY A 93 3.25 -10.99 1.05
N THR A 94 4.43 -10.69 0.49
CA THR A 94 4.66 -10.76 -0.95
C THR A 94 4.47 -12.19 -1.49
N ALA A 95 5.03 -13.19 -0.81
CA ALA A 95 4.90 -14.59 -1.21
C ALA A 95 3.44 -15.08 -1.07
N THR A 96 2.75 -14.67 0.00
CA THR A 96 1.35 -15.02 0.23
C THR A 96 0.44 -14.42 -0.84
N VAL A 97 0.62 -13.15 -1.18
CA VAL A 97 -0.14 -12.51 -2.28
C VAL A 97 0.18 -13.17 -3.62
N ALA A 98 1.44 -13.47 -3.90
CA ALA A 98 1.81 -14.23 -5.10
C ALA A 98 1.14 -15.62 -5.13
N GLY A 99 1.06 -16.30 -3.98
CA GLY A 99 0.33 -17.57 -3.84
C GLY A 99 -1.14 -17.45 -4.20
N ILE A 100 -1.82 -16.40 -3.71
CA ILE A 100 -3.22 -16.10 -4.09
C ILE A 100 -3.32 -15.86 -5.60
N CYS A 101 -2.47 -15.00 -6.16
CA CYS A 101 -2.47 -14.71 -7.59
C CYS A 101 -2.24 -15.97 -8.44
N ASN A 102 -1.32 -16.84 -8.02
CA ASN A 102 -0.99 -18.07 -8.72
C ASN A 102 -2.19 -19.04 -8.77
N LEU A 103 -2.97 -19.16 -7.68
CA LEU A 103 -4.20 -19.96 -7.71
C LEU A 103 -5.18 -19.48 -8.79
N HIS A 104 -5.37 -18.15 -8.89
CA HIS A 104 -6.24 -17.55 -9.89
C HIS A 104 -5.70 -17.68 -11.32
N LEU A 105 -4.40 -17.47 -11.52
CA LEU A 105 -3.75 -17.62 -12.83
C LEU A 105 -3.88 -19.05 -13.35
N VAL A 106 -3.52 -20.02 -12.52
CA VAL A 106 -3.49 -21.43 -12.89
C VAL A 106 -4.90 -21.98 -13.15
N SER A 107 -5.91 -21.49 -12.47
CA SER A 107 -7.30 -21.90 -12.66
C SER A 107 -8.08 -21.04 -13.67
N GLY A 108 -7.42 -20.17 -14.43
CA GLY A 108 -8.07 -19.32 -15.44
C GLY A 108 -9.05 -18.30 -14.85
N GLN A 109 -8.87 -17.89 -13.60
CA GLN A 109 -9.76 -16.99 -12.86
C GLN A 109 -9.30 -15.51 -12.91
N ILE A 110 -8.47 -15.14 -13.88
CA ILE A 110 -8.03 -13.75 -14.13
C ILE A 110 -8.74 -13.22 -15.39
N GLY A 111 -9.15 -11.94 -15.35
CA GLY A 111 -9.78 -11.27 -16.50
C GLY A 111 -11.24 -11.68 -16.75
N ARG A 112 -11.88 -12.35 -15.80
CA ARG A 112 -13.29 -12.77 -15.88
C ARG A 112 -14.15 -11.96 -14.90
N PRO A 113 -15.35 -11.50 -15.29
CA PRO A 113 -16.26 -10.82 -14.38
C PRO A 113 -16.55 -11.65 -13.12
N GLY A 114 -16.40 -11.04 -11.95
CA GLY A 114 -16.65 -11.70 -10.66
C GLY A 114 -15.56 -12.66 -10.19
N ALA A 115 -14.43 -12.75 -10.90
CA ALA A 115 -13.31 -13.60 -10.52
C ALA A 115 -12.01 -12.82 -10.38
N GLY A 116 -11.10 -13.31 -9.54
CA GLY A 116 -9.75 -12.79 -9.41
C GLY A 116 -9.30 -12.51 -7.98
N PRO A 117 -8.03 -12.17 -7.81
CA PRO A 117 -7.46 -11.72 -6.54
C PRO A 117 -7.85 -10.27 -6.27
N PHE A 118 -8.34 -9.95 -5.07
CA PHE A 118 -8.80 -8.61 -4.72
C PHE A 118 -8.30 -8.17 -3.34
N SER A 119 -7.36 -7.24 -3.31
CA SER A 119 -6.87 -6.64 -2.07
C SER A 119 -7.85 -5.60 -1.54
N LEU A 120 -8.41 -5.85 -0.37
CA LEU A 120 -9.26 -4.89 0.36
C LEU A 120 -8.35 -3.94 1.15
N THR A 121 -8.01 -2.82 0.53
CA THR A 121 -7.19 -1.80 1.19
C THR A 121 -8.00 -1.02 2.22
N GLY A 122 -7.45 -0.84 3.44
CA GLY A 122 -8.12 -0.10 4.50
C GLY A 122 -8.17 1.41 4.25
N GLN A 123 -7.16 1.97 3.60
CA GLN A 123 -7.09 3.40 3.29
C GLN A 123 -8.00 3.73 2.11
N PRO A 124 -8.89 4.73 2.25
CA PRO A 124 -9.89 5.04 1.23
C PRO A 124 -9.31 5.62 -0.07
N ASN A 125 -8.09 6.16 -0.05
CA ASN A 125 -7.42 6.75 -1.21
C ASN A 125 -6.05 6.11 -1.51
N ALA A 126 -5.87 4.83 -1.25
CA ALA A 126 -4.58 4.16 -1.49
C ALA A 126 -4.16 4.17 -2.97
N MET A 127 -5.12 4.08 -3.90
CA MET A 127 -4.86 4.20 -5.32
C MET A 127 -4.34 5.61 -5.66
N GLY A 128 -5.05 6.66 -5.25
CA GLY A 128 -4.64 8.05 -5.48
C GLY A 128 -3.30 8.39 -4.80
N GLY A 129 -3.06 7.88 -3.59
CA GLY A 129 -1.76 8.04 -2.92
C GLY A 129 -0.59 7.49 -3.72
N ARG A 130 -0.77 6.36 -4.40
CA ARG A 130 0.26 5.80 -5.30
C ARG A 130 0.39 6.61 -6.60
N GLU A 131 -0.71 7.07 -7.14
CA GLU A 131 -0.72 7.88 -8.38
C GLU A 131 0.01 9.22 -8.21
N VAL A 132 -0.11 9.85 -7.04
CA VAL A 132 0.63 11.09 -6.74
C VAL A 132 2.09 10.86 -6.34
N GLY A 133 2.54 9.60 -6.25
CA GLY A 133 3.92 9.28 -5.86
C GLY A 133 4.15 9.24 -4.35
N GLY A 134 3.12 8.94 -3.55
CA GLY A 134 3.17 8.91 -2.08
C GLY A 134 3.94 7.73 -1.47
N LEU A 135 4.99 7.22 -2.13
CA LEU A 135 5.90 6.19 -1.64
C LEU A 135 7.35 6.63 -1.85
N ALA A 136 8.27 6.17 -1.01
CA ALA A 136 9.67 6.58 -1.00
C ALA A 136 10.39 6.43 -2.37
N GLN A 137 9.97 5.46 -3.19
CA GLN A 137 10.56 5.17 -4.49
C GLN A 137 9.79 5.74 -5.70
N LEU A 138 8.65 6.43 -5.47
CA LEU A 138 7.78 6.91 -6.53
C LEU A 138 7.79 8.44 -6.65
N LEU A 139 7.50 8.86 -7.87
CA LEU A 139 7.16 10.22 -8.30
C LEU A 139 5.76 10.20 -8.93
N PRO A 140 5.10 11.36 -9.14
CA PRO A 140 3.76 11.42 -9.72
C PRO A 140 3.63 10.65 -11.04
N GLY A 141 2.48 10.01 -11.26
CA GLY A 141 2.18 9.22 -12.46
C GLY A 141 2.97 7.92 -12.54
N TYR A 142 3.15 7.23 -11.40
CA TYR A 142 3.89 5.95 -11.28
C TYR A 142 5.33 6.00 -11.79
N ARG A 143 5.96 7.17 -11.79
CA ARG A 143 7.37 7.30 -12.16
C ARG A 143 8.26 6.80 -11.04
N ALA A 144 9.32 6.06 -11.39
CA ALA A 144 10.31 5.59 -10.43
C ALA A 144 11.41 6.63 -10.23
N VAL A 145 11.78 6.92 -8.99
CA VAL A 145 12.90 7.80 -8.62
C VAL A 145 14.21 7.31 -9.24
N SER A 146 14.43 6.00 -9.30
CA SER A 146 15.66 5.40 -9.87
C SER A 146 15.80 5.60 -11.39
N ASN A 147 14.71 5.92 -12.11
CA ASN A 147 14.74 6.10 -13.56
C ASN A 147 15.11 7.56 -13.93
N PRO A 148 16.26 7.81 -14.59
CA PRO A 148 16.69 9.17 -14.91
C PRO A 148 15.74 9.92 -15.86
N ALA A 149 15.07 9.23 -16.80
CA ALA A 149 14.11 9.84 -17.69
C ALA A 149 12.86 10.32 -16.93
N HIS A 150 12.40 9.50 -15.96
CA HIS A 150 11.27 9.86 -15.10
C HIS A 150 11.58 11.08 -14.22
N ARG A 151 12.77 11.17 -13.64
CA ARG A 151 13.18 12.34 -12.87
C ARG A 151 13.21 13.59 -13.74
N ALA A 152 13.85 13.51 -14.92
CA ALA A 152 13.92 14.64 -15.85
C ALA A 152 12.55 15.14 -16.34
N GLU A 153 11.56 14.25 -16.48
CA GLU A 153 10.19 14.65 -16.80
C GLU A 153 9.56 15.44 -15.65
N VAL A 154 9.71 14.98 -14.42
CA VAL A 154 9.14 15.62 -13.24
C VAL A 154 9.84 16.95 -12.93
N GLU A 155 11.16 17.00 -13.00
CA GLU A 155 11.95 18.22 -12.84
C GLU A 155 11.52 19.31 -13.82
N ARG A 156 11.33 18.94 -15.08
CA ARG A 156 10.85 19.87 -16.13
C ARG A 156 9.43 20.38 -15.84
N HIS A 157 8.55 19.50 -15.38
CA HIS A 157 7.16 19.87 -15.05
C HIS A 157 7.10 20.81 -13.83
N TRP A 158 7.91 20.58 -12.82
CA TRP A 158 7.99 21.45 -11.64
C TRP A 158 8.90 22.66 -11.81
N GLY A 159 9.57 22.80 -12.95
CA GLY A 159 10.48 23.91 -13.22
C GLY A 159 11.78 23.84 -12.42
N PHE A 160 12.21 22.64 -12.02
CA PHE A 160 13.48 22.42 -11.32
C PHE A 160 14.65 22.29 -12.29
N ALA A 161 15.84 22.61 -11.81
CA ALA A 161 17.07 22.32 -12.55
C ALA A 161 17.24 20.82 -12.73
N ALA A 162 17.88 20.40 -13.82
CA ALA A 162 18.18 19.00 -14.05
C ALA A 162 19.08 18.44 -12.93
N GLY A 163 18.72 17.28 -12.40
CA GLY A 163 19.42 16.62 -11.31
C GLY A 163 19.06 17.12 -9.90
N SER A 164 18.00 17.92 -9.76
CA SER A 164 17.47 18.36 -8.46
C SER A 164 16.85 17.22 -7.67
N ILE A 165 16.24 16.23 -8.35
CA ILE A 165 15.64 15.06 -7.69
C ILE A 165 16.72 14.00 -7.50
N SER A 166 16.92 13.56 -6.24
CA SER A 166 17.85 12.48 -5.90
C SER A 166 17.57 11.22 -6.72
N PRO A 167 18.59 10.53 -7.23
CA PRO A 167 18.41 9.24 -7.90
C PRO A 167 18.09 8.09 -6.92
N GLU A 168 18.38 8.28 -5.65
CA GLU A 168 18.13 7.30 -4.60
C GLU A 168 16.75 7.49 -3.99
N PRO A 169 16.00 6.41 -3.74
CA PRO A 169 14.75 6.47 -2.98
C PRO A 169 14.95 7.08 -1.58
N GLY A 170 13.93 7.75 -1.08
CA GLY A 170 13.90 8.16 0.32
C GLY A 170 13.84 6.96 1.27
N LEU A 171 14.08 7.20 2.55
CA LEU A 171 14.01 6.16 3.57
C LEU A 171 12.56 5.67 3.76
N ALA A 172 12.35 4.37 3.69
CA ALA A 172 11.10 3.75 4.15
C ALA A 172 10.96 3.91 5.67
N VAL A 173 9.75 3.81 6.20
CA VAL A 173 9.48 4.13 7.61
C VAL A 173 10.39 3.39 8.59
N TRP A 174 10.69 2.10 8.35
CA TRP A 174 11.57 1.36 9.24
C TRP A 174 13.02 1.84 9.15
N GLN A 175 13.50 2.19 7.97
CA GLN A 175 14.81 2.81 7.77
C GLN A 175 14.90 4.19 8.43
N GLN A 176 13.78 4.96 8.49
CA GLN A 176 13.72 6.21 9.24
C GLN A 176 13.89 5.96 10.74
N ILE A 177 13.27 4.91 11.30
CA ILE A 177 13.46 4.51 12.70
C ILE A 177 14.93 4.18 12.96
N GLU A 178 15.55 3.37 12.11
CA GLU A 178 16.97 3.04 12.23
C GLU A 178 17.90 4.26 12.09
N ALA A 179 17.57 5.21 11.22
CA ALA A 179 18.32 6.45 11.08
C ALA A 179 18.18 7.36 12.33
N MET A 180 17.01 7.41 12.97
CA MET A 180 16.84 8.10 14.26
C MET A 180 17.63 7.43 15.38
N GLU A 181 17.71 6.09 15.43
CA GLU A 181 18.57 5.36 16.35
C GLU A 181 20.04 5.78 16.23
N ARG A 182 20.49 5.99 14.99
CA ARG A 182 21.86 6.44 14.68
C ARG A 182 22.02 7.96 14.75
N ARG A 183 20.98 8.71 15.06
CA ARG A 183 20.94 10.18 15.11
C ARG A 183 21.31 10.83 13.76
N GLU A 184 20.86 10.25 12.69
CA GLU A 184 21.08 10.71 11.30
C GLU A 184 19.91 11.53 10.75
N LEU A 185 18.81 11.66 11.52
CA LEU A 185 17.65 12.48 11.17
C LEU A 185 17.51 13.65 12.14
N ASP A 186 17.56 14.87 11.64
CA ASP A 186 17.35 16.09 12.40
C ASP A 186 15.88 16.48 12.53
N LEU A 187 15.05 16.05 11.58
CA LEU A 187 13.62 16.32 11.53
C LEU A 187 12.85 15.09 11.09
N TRP A 188 11.79 14.76 11.82
CA TRP A 188 10.80 13.78 11.44
C TRP A 188 9.41 14.41 11.41
N TRP A 189 8.81 14.53 10.22
CA TRP A 189 7.46 15.04 10.06
C TRP A 189 6.49 13.90 9.81
N VAL A 190 5.58 13.69 10.74
CA VAL A 190 4.51 12.70 10.67
C VAL A 190 3.22 13.40 10.25
N ALA A 191 2.54 12.90 9.23
CA ALA A 191 1.28 13.45 8.75
C ALA A 191 0.22 12.34 8.61
N ALA A 192 -0.92 12.55 9.23
CA ALA A 192 -2.13 11.71 9.11
C ALA A 192 -1.93 10.22 9.45
N THR A 193 -0.98 9.90 10.33
CA THR A 193 -0.74 8.53 10.82
C THR A 193 -0.25 8.55 12.26
N ASN A 194 -0.45 7.44 12.98
CA ASN A 194 -0.05 7.29 14.39
C ASN A 194 0.99 6.16 14.54
N PRO A 195 2.27 6.40 14.20
CA PRO A 195 3.30 5.37 14.22
C PRO A 195 3.55 4.75 15.60
N LEU A 196 3.26 5.47 16.69
CA LEU A 196 3.38 4.92 18.05
C LEU A 196 2.26 3.95 18.43
N VAL A 197 1.32 3.69 17.51
CA VAL A 197 0.33 2.60 17.61
C VAL A 197 0.56 1.57 16.51
N SER A 198 0.80 2.03 15.27
CA SER A 198 0.76 1.18 14.09
C SER A 198 2.08 0.45 13.76
N LEU A 199 3.22 0.92 14.27
CA LEU A 199 4.49 0.25 14.02
C LEU A 199 4.74 -0.90 15.00
N PRO A 200 5.46 -1.95 14.59
CA PRO A 200 5.89 -3.01 15.50
C PRO A 200 7.00 -2.51 16.45
N SER A 201 7.25 -3.26 17.53
CA SER A 201 8.34 -2.98 18.49
C SER A 201 8.28 -1.56 19.07
N LEU A 202 7.13 -1.16 19.60
CA LEU A 202 6.83 0.21 20.02
C LEU A 202 7.87 0.82 20.99
N ASP A 203 8.44 0.05 21.89
CA ASP A 203 9.46 0.55 22.82
C ASP A 203 10.73 1.00 22.07
N ARG A 204 11.14 0.23 21.04
CA ARG A 204 12.23 0.61 20.14
C ARG A 204 11.89 1.88 19.36
N VAL A 205 10.67 1.96 18.82
CA VAL A 205 10.19 3.14 18.08
C VAL A 205 10.19 4.38 18.99
N ARG A 206 9.66 4.29 20.21
CA ARG A 206 9.68 5.40 21.17
C ARG A 206 11.10 5.87 21.48
N ALA A 207 12.01 4.94 21.73
CA ALA A 207 13.41 5.26 22.01
C ALA A 207 14.09 5.94 20.82
N ALA A 208 13.82 5.48 19.60
CA ALA A 208 14.35 6.07 18.37
C ALA A 208 13.82 7.50 18.16
N VAL A 209 12.51 7.71 18.28
CA VAL A 209 11.86 9.02 18.10
C VAL A 209 12.37 10.03 19.13
N ALA A 210 12.65 9.62 20.38
CA ALA A 210 13.24 10.48 21.39
C ALA A 210 14.65 10.98 21.05
N ASN A 211 15.36 10.37 20.11
CA ASN A 211 16.64 10.86 19.60
C ASN A 211 16.51 11.91 18.49
N CYS A 212 15.32 12.08 17.91
CA CYS A 212 15.11 13.03 16.82
C CYS A 212 15.00 14.46 17.38
N PRO A 213 15.86 15.41 16.95
CA PRO A 213 15.87 16.77 17.48
C PRO A 213 14.56 17.53 17.27
N LEU A 214 13.87 17.29 16.15
CA LEU A 214 12.59 17.93 15.85
C LEU A 214 11.59 16.93 15.29
N VAL A 215 10.54 16.66 16.07
CA VAL A 215 9.39 15.86 15.64
C VAL A 215 8.20 16.80 15.40
N VAL A 216 7.71 16.82 14.17
CA VAL A 216 6.52 17.59 13.76
C VAL A 216 5.39 16.62 13.50
N LEU A 217 4.20 16.90 14.00
CA LEU A 217 3.00 16.11 13.80
C LEU A 217 1.91 16.96 13.14
N SER A 218 1.44 16.56 11.98
CA SER A 218 0.20 17.06 11.37
C SER A 218 -0.91 16.04 11.60
N GLU A 219 -1.87 16.38 12.49
CA GLU A 219 -2.90 15.44 12.95
C GLU A 219 -4.24 16.15 13.14
N ALA A 220 -5.32 15.44 12.81
CA ALA A 220 -6.68 15.93 12.96
C ALA A 220 -7.29 15.68 14.35
N TYR A 221 -6.70 14.78 15.12
CA TYR A 221 -7.19 14.37 16.44
C TYR A 221 -6.13 14.66 17.51
N ALA A 222 -6.56 15.29 18.59
CA ALA A 222 -5.71 15.51 19.77
C ALA A 222 -5.64 14.25 20.64
N GLY A 223 -4.56 14.14 21.42
CA GLY A 223 -4.37 13.06 22.40
C GLY A 223 -3.91 11.74 21.79
N THR A 224 -3.31 11.76 20.60
CA THR A 224 -2.72 10.56 20.01
C THR A 224 -1.38 10.21 20.69
N GLU A 225 -0.99 8.93 20.63
CA GLU A 225 0.26 8.47 21.25
C GLU A 225 1.49 9.13 20.60
N THR A 226 1.43 9.43 19.30
CA THR A 226 2.51 10.13 18.60
C THR A 226 2.61 11.60 19.03
N GLU A 227 1.50 12.25 19.35
CA GLU A 227 1.48 13.63 19.86
C GLU A 227 2.32 13.78 21.12
N ALA A 228 2.33 12.78 22.00
CA ALA A 228 3.09 12.81 23.25
C ALA A 228 4.61 12.97 23.05
N LEU A 229 5.15 12.65 21.86
CA LEU A 229 6.55 12.83 21.50
C LEU A 229 6.78 13.95 20.47
N ALA A 230 5.73 14.64 20.04
CA ALA A 230 5.86 15.73 19.08
C ALA A 230 6.35 17.01 19.76
N HIS A 231 7.32 17.68 19.14
CA HIS A 231 7.80 18.99 19.54
C HIS A 231 6.92 20.13 19.00
N LEU A 232 6.27 19.88 17.86
CA LEU A 232 5.36 20.82 17.21
C LEU A 232 4.16 20.05 16.66
N VAL A 233 2.95 20.48 16.99
CA VAL A 233 1.71 19.95 16.44
C VAL A 233 1.09 21.00 15.51
N LEU A 234 0.77 20.57 14.28
CA LEU A 234 0.09 21.36 13.27
C LEU A 234 -1.32 20.80 13.10
N PRO A 235 -2.36 21.47 13.63
CA PRO A 235 -3.73 20.96 13.51
C PRO A 235 -4.15 20.82 12.04
N ALA A 236 -4.51 19.60 11.64
CA ALA A 236 -4.89 19.28 10.28
C ALA A 236 -6.42 19.10 10.16
N ALA A 237 -6.99 19.60 9.09
CA ALA A 237 -8.39 19.38 8.77
C ALA A 237 -8.62 17.91 8.38
N GLN A 238 -9.65 17.28 8.93
CA GLN A 238 -10.05 15.92 8.56
C GLN A 238 -10.88 15.93 7.24
N TRP A 239 -11.19 14.74 6.70
CA TRP A 239 -11.75 14.58 5.36
C TRP A 239 -13.05 15.37 5.12
N SER A 240 -13.91 15.57 6.12
CA SER A 240 -15.17 16.32 6.00
C SER A 240 -14.99 17.84 6.01
N GLU A 241 -13.80 18.32 6.33
CA GLU A 241 -13.45 19.73 6.55
C GLU A 241 -12.55 20.30 5.43
N LYS A 242 -12.17 19.46 4.46
CA LYS A 242 -11.34 19.85 3.32
C LYS A 242 -11.87 19.25 2.02
N ALA A 243 -11.65 19.95 0.92
CA ALA A 243 -11.94 19.42 -0.42
C ALA A 243 -10.74 18.62 -0.94
N GLY A 244 -11.04 17.63 -1.77
CA GLY A 244 -10.03 16.81 -2.42
C GLY A 244 -10.66 15.76 -3.33
N VAL A 245 -9.86 14.86 -3.84
CA VAL A 245 -10.33 13.72 -4.65
C VAL A 245 -9.84 12.41 -4.06
N MET A 246 -10.62 11.36 -4.25
CA MET A 246 -10.25 10.00 -3.93
C MET A 246 -10.38 9.12 -5.17
N VAL A 247 -9.49 8.14 -5.30
CA VAL A 247 -9.47 7.19 -6.42
C VAL A 247 -9.72 5.80 -5.88
N ASN A 248 -10.78 5.15 -6.37
CA ASN A 248 -11.11 3.78 -5.98
C ASN A 248 -10.37 2.73 -6.83
N SER A 249 -10.62 1.44 -6.57
CA SER A 249 -9.97 0.34 -7.29
C SER A 249 -10.34 0.23 -8.78
N GLU A 250 -11.45 0.83 -9.21
CA GLU A 250 -11.82 0.99 -10.63
C GLU A 250 -11.10 2.18 -11.29
N ARG A 251 -10.25 2.90 -10.54
CA ARG A 251 -9.60 4.16 -10.94
C ARG A 251 -10.60 5.29 -11.23
N ARG A 252 -11.79 5.22 -10.64
CA ARG A 252 -12.74 6.32 -10.67
C ARG A 252 -12.32 7.40 -9.69
N VAL A 253 -12.11 8.60 -10.20
CA VAL A 253 -11.84 9.79 -9.41
C VAL A 253 -13.16 10.36 -8.90
N THR A 254 -13.29 10.49 -7.58
CA THR A 254 -14.48 11.04 -6.93
C THR A 254 -14.11 12.32 -6.19
N LEU A 255 -14.83 13.41 -6.47
CA LEU A 255 -14.69 14.66 -5.72
C LEU A 255 -15.31 14.52 -4.34
N CYS A 256 -14.53 14.82 -3.32
CA CYS A 256 -14.95 14.92 -1.92
C CYS A 256 -14.98 16.40 -1.54
N SER A 257 -16.16 16.98 -1.42
CA SER A 257 -16.33 18.36 -0.99
C SER A 257 -16.34 18.49 0.53
N ALA A 258 -15.75 19.57 1.04
CA ALA A 258 -15.93 19.92 2.45
C ALA A 258 -17.41 20.24 2.73
N PHE A 259 -17.94 19.73 3.84
CA PHE A 259 -19.29 20.04 4.30
C PHE A 259 -19.29 20.51 5.78
N ARG A 260 -18.12 20.67 6.36
CA ARG A 260 -17.88 21.25 7.69
C ARG A 260 -16.75 22.24 7.62
N GLN A 261 -16.74 23.21 8.55
CA GLN A 261 -15.59 24.08 8.75
C GLN A 261 -14.56 23.39 9.64
N PRO A 262 -13.27 23.52 9.36
CA PRO A 262 -12.23 23.07 10.29
C PRO A 262 -12.35 23.78 11.65
N PRO A 263 -12.17 23.06 12.76
CA PRO A 263 -12.20 23.70 14.08
C PRO A 263 -10.90 24.47 14.37
N GLY A 264 -11.01 25.56 15.10
CA GLY A 264 -9.86 26.35 15.60
C GLY A 264 -8.90 26.75 14.49
N GLU A 265 -7.64 26.35 14.62
CA GLU A 265 -6.57 26.66 13.67
C GLU A 265 -6.31 25.51 12.66
N ALA A 266 -7.16 24.48 12.63
CA ALA A 266 -6.97 23.34 11.74
C ALA A 266 -7.03 23.75 10.25
N ARG A 267 -6.10 23.23 9.46
CA ARG A 267 -5.93 23.56 8.04
C ARG A 267 -5.84 22.31 7.19
N ALA A 268 -6.22 22.41 5.95
CA ALA A 268 -5.98 21.32 4.98
C ALA A 268 -4.46 21.05 4.84
N ASP A 269 -4.06 19.80 4.75
CA ASP A 269 -2.64 19.42 4.71
C ASP A 269 -1.90 20.09 3.56
N TRP A 270 -2.53 20.18 2.37
CA TRP A 270 -1.92 20.87 1.23
C TRP A 270 -1.58 22.34 1.53
N ALA A 271 -2.41 23.02 2.33
CA ALA A 271 -2.17 24.41 2.68
C ALA A 271 -1.03 24.57 3.72
N ILE A 272 -0.90 23.61 4.64
CA ILE A 272 0.21 23.53 5.58
C ILE A 272 1.53 23.36 4.81
N PHE A 273 1.60 22.39 3.89
CA PHE A 273 2.78 22.13 3.06
C PHE A 273 3.09 23.31 2.13
N ALA A 274 2.06 23.91 1.50
CA ALA A 274 2.25 25.06 0.63
C ALA A 274 2.81 26.28 1.36
N GLU A 275 2.31 26.57 2.57
CA GLU A 275 2.84 27.69 3.35
C GLU A 275 4.31 27.47 3.74
N LEU A 276 4.65 26.25 4.16
CA LEU A 276 6.04 25.93 4.46
C LEU A 276 6.92 26.05 3.21
N GLY A 277 6.48 25.52 2.07
CA GLY A 277 7.24 25.56 0.81
C GLY A 277 7.52 26.98 0.31
N ARG A 278 6.61 27.91 0.52
CA ARG A 278 6.80 29.34 0.15
C ARG A 278 7.90 30.02 0.95
N ARG A 279 8.09 29.68 2.24
CA ARG A 279 9.04 30.36 3.12
C ARG A 279 10.51 30.26 2.69
N PRO A 280 11.03 29.12 2.20
CA PRO A 280 12.41 29.02 1.73
C PRO A 280 12.64 29.51 0.28
N GLY A 281 11.69 30.19 -0.36
CA GLY A 281 11.84 30.78 -1.70
C GLY A 281 11.34 29.90 -2.84
N PHE A 282 10.41 28.99 -2.54
CA PHE A 282 9.75 28.14 -3.55
C PHE A 282 8.31 28.62 -3.86
N GLU A 283 8.06 29.94 -3.82
CA GLU A 283 6.73 30.51 -4.06
C GLU A 283 6.13 30.08 -5.41
N ALA A 284 6.96 29.94 -6.42
CA ALA A 284 6.52 29.54 -7.76
C ALA A 284 6.00 28.09 -7.79
N GLN A 285 6.61 27.20 -7.03
CA GLN A 285 6.24 25.79 -6.96
C GLN A 285 5.09 25.51 -6.00
N PHE A 286 4.90 26.37 -5.00
CA PHE A 286 3.86 26.23 -3.97
C PHE A 286 2.81 27.35 -4.03
N GLY A 287 2.56 27.88 -5.23
CA GLY A 287 1.67 29.00 -5.47
C GLY A 287 0.17 28.70 -5.44
N TRP A 288 -0.23 27.46 -5.16
CA TRP A 288 -1.63 27.04 -5.17
C TRP A 288 -2.49 27.84 -4.20
N ARG A 289 -3.69 28.20 -4.65
CA ARG A 289 -4.71 28.94 -3.90
C ARG A 289 -5.76 28.04 -3.29
N ASP A 290 -5.99 26.87 -3.91
CA ASP A 290 -6.97 25.89 -3.48
C ASP A 290 -6.58 24.44 -3.88
N ALA A 291 -7.34 23.47 -3.38
CA ALA A 291 -7.12 22.06 -3.67
C ALA A 291 -7.33 21.70 -5.17
N GLY A 292 -8.11 22.49 -5.90
CA GLY A 292 -8.34 22.29 -7.34
C GLY A 292 -7.06 22.57 -8.13
N GLU A 293 -6.31 23.62 -7.77
CA GLU A 293 -5.02 23.94 -8.41
C GLU A 293 -3.97 22.87 -8.11
N VAL A 294 -3.93 22.33 -6.88
CA VAL A 294 -3.06 21.18 -6.54
C VAL A 294 -3.40 19.97 -7.40
N TYR A 295 -4.70 19.68 -7.56
CA TYR A 295 -5.15 18.57 -8.39
C TYR A 295 -4.86 18.81 -9.88
N ALA A 296 -5.04 20.04 -10.38
CA ALA A 296 -4.75 20.39 -11.79
C ALA A 296 -3.26 20.19 -12.12
N GLU A 297 -2.35 20.52 -11.21
CA GLU A 297 -0.93 20.23 -11.37
C GLU A 297 -0.68 18.73 -11.48
N PHE A 298 -1.27 17.93 -10.56
CA PHE A 298 -1.15 16.48 -10.62
C PHE A 298 -1.67 15.91 -11.95
N VAL A 299 -2.82 16.40 -12.46
CA VAL A 299 -3.36 15.97 -13.75
C VAL A 299 -2.35 16.21 -14.87
N GLY A 300 -1.60 17.32 -14.85
CA GLY A 300 -0.51 17.57 -15.79
C GLY A 300 0.57 16.48 -15.81
N HIS A 301 0.84 15.84 -14.68
CA HIS A 301 1.78 14.72 -14.60
C HIS A 301 1.25 13.40 -15.18
N THR A 302 -0.07 13.27 -15.36
CA THR A 302 -0.70 12.01 -15.81
C THR A 302 -0.85 11.91 -17.32
N ALA A 303 -0.63 13.00 -18.06
CA ALA A 303 -0.79 13.04 -19.50
C ALA A 303 0.02 11.94 -20.21
N GLY A 304 -0.68 11.04 -20.92
CA GLY A 304 -0.07 9.93 -21.65
C GLY A 304 0.39 8.74 -20.81
N ARG A 305 0.04 8.69 -19.50
CA ARG A 305 0.48 7.61 -18.59
C ARG A 305 -0.66 6.86 -17.90
N VAL A 306 -1.81 7.47 -17.72
CA VAL A 306 -2.96 6.91 -16.99
C VAL A 306 -4.27 7.31 -17.67
#